data_f41105e05b0859b49aa7d158cfe0ffcd
#
_entry.id   f41105e05b0859b49aa7d158cfe0ffcd
#
_cell.length_a   1.000
_cell.length_b   1.000
_cell.length_c   1.000
_cell.angle_alpha   90.00
_cell.angle_beta   90.00
_cell.angle_gamma   90.00
#
_symmetry.space_group_name_H-M   'P 1'
#
loop_
_entity.id
_entity.type
_entity.pdbx_description
1 polymer ?
#
loop_
_entity_poly.entity_id
_entity_poly.type
_entity_poly.pdbx_seq_one_letter_code
_entity_poly.pdbx_strand_id
1 'polypeptide(L)'
;MYDENHWLEWARELQFLSQSALAYCKDVYDIERFRRIRQISAEMVSRISQTPLETVKDLFSSDEGYQTPKLDTRSAVIRDDRILLVKERDGHWALPGGWVDYNLTVAENAVKETLEESGMTVRPLRVIALQEHNRHNTPPSIHNICSVYLLCEYVSGAFAPNAETVDCGFFARDDIPAPLAVNKNTPAQIDMCFRAAADPNWQVPFD
;
A
#
# COMPACT_ATOMS: atom_id res chain seq x y z
N MET A 1 21.39 -12.47 -17.36
CA MET A 1 21.60 -12.49 -15.88
C MET A 1 20.31 -11.93 -15.29
N TYR A 2 19.67 -12.66 -14.39
CA TYR A 2 18.45 -12.17 -13.72
C TYR A 2 18.83 -11.01 -12.80
N ASP A 3 18.02 -9.95 -12.77
CA ASP A 3 18.21 -8.79 -11.90
C ASP A 3 17.65 -9.03 -10.48
N GLU A 4 17.87 -8.09 -9.57
CA GLU A 4 17.42 -8.22 -8.18
C GLU A 4 15.89 -8.29 -8.05
N ASN A 5 15.15 -7.69 -9.00
CA ASN A 5 13.69 -7.74 -9.01
C ASN A 5 13.18 -9.17 -9.26
N HIS A 6 13.79 -9.92 -10.20
CA HIS A 6 13.44 -11.33 -10.43
C HIS A 6 13.71 -12.21 -9.22
N TRP A 7 14.81 -11.97 -8.50
CA TRP A 7 15.10 -12.71 -7.27
C TRP A 7 14.07 -12.43 -6.18
N LEU A 8 13.62 -11.19 -6.06
CA LEU A 8 12.57 -10.82 -5.12
C LEU A 8 11.23 -11.46 -5.49
N GLU A 9 10.86 -11.45 -6.78
CA GLU A 9 9.65 -12.11 -7.28
C GLU A 9 9.64 -13.61 -6.94
N TRP A 10 10.73 -14.31 -7.20
CA TRP A 10 10.86 -15.73 -6.86
C TRP A 10 10.81 -15.98 -5.35
N ALA A 11 11.43 -15.13 -4.55
CA ALA A 11 11.34 -15.26 -3.10
C ALA A 11 9.88 -15.10 -2.63
N ARG A 12 9.15 -14.14 -3.17
CA ARG A 12 7.70 -13.94 -2.86
C ARG A 12 6.86 -15.14 -3.30
N GLU A 13 7.11 -15.68 -4.48
CA GLU A 13 6.42 -16.87 -4.99
C GLU A 13 6.69 -18.09 -4.09
N LEU A 14 7.94 -18.35 -3.73
CA LEU A 14 8.31 -19.44 -2.80
C LEU A 14 7.66 -19.27 -1.43
N GLN A 15 7.56 -18.06 -0.91
CA GLN A 15 6.85 -17.74 0.32
C GLN A 15 5.35 -18.07 0.18
N PHE A 16 4.70 -17.60 -0.88
CA PHE A 16 3.29 -17.87 -1.14
C PHE A 16 3.00 -19.37 -1.25
N LEU A 17 3.77 -20.10 -2.07
CA LEU A 17 3.60 -21.53 -2.28
C LEU A 17 3.78 -22.31 -0.98
N SER A 18 4.82 -21.99 -0.21
CA SER A 18 5.10 -22.67 1.05
C SER A 18 4.06 -22.38 2.13
N GLN A 19 3.65 -21.14 2.29
CA GLN A 19 2.63 -20.75 3.26
C GLN A 19 1.27 -21.37 2.93
N SER A 20 0.86 -21.32 1.66
CA SER A 20 -0.39 -21.92 1.21
C SER A 20 -0.40 -23.43 1.39
N ALA A 21 0.73 -24.12 1.08
CA ALA A 21 0.86 -25.54 1.31
C ALA A 21 0.78 -25.89 2.80
N LEU A 22 1.45 -25.13 3.68
CA LEU A 22 1.41 -25.34 5.13
C LEU A 22 0.02 -25.18 5.73
N ALA A 23 -0.86 -24.38 5.11
CA ALA A 23 -2.24 -24.23 5.56
C ALA A 23 -3.10 -25.49 5.36
N TYR A 24 -2.75 -26.37 4.42
CA TYR A 24 -3.56 -27.53 4.05
C TYR A 24 -2.83 -28.87 4.22
N CYS A 25 -1.51 -28.87 4.24
CA CYS A 25 -0.67 -30.06 4.31
C CYS A 25 -0.81 -30.75 5.66
N LYS A 26 -0.91 -32.09 5.64
CA LYS A 26 -1.01 -32.94 6.85
C LYS A 26 0.17 -33.89 7.02
N ASP A 27 0.88 -34.17 5.94
CA ASP A 27 2.04 -35.08 5.99
C ASP A 27 3.24 -34.39 6.65
N VAL A 28 3.87 -35.06 7.61
CA VAL A 28 4.95 -34.46 8.42
C VAL A 28 6.19 -34.13 7.58
N TYR A 29 6.48 -34.94 6.56
CA TYR A 29 7.64 -34.71 5.69
C TYR A 29 7.41 -33.56 4.73
N ASP A 30 6.18 -33.38 4.25
CA ASP A 30 5.83 -32.25 3.41
C ASP A 30 5.80 -30.96 4.23
N ILE A 31 5.29 -30.99 5.45
CA ILE A 31 5.36 -29.85 6.38
C ILE A 31 6.81 -29.42 6.60
N GLU A 32 7.73 -30.35 6.83
CA GLU A 32 9.16 -30.05 7.00
C GLU A 32 9.75 -29.41 5.72
N ARG A 33 9.44 -29.98 4.54
CA ARG A 33 9.90 -29.46 3.25
C ARG A 33 9.39 -28.04 3.00
N PHE A 34 8.11 -27.76 3.22
CA PHE A 34 7.53 -26.43 3.01
C PHE A 34 8.06 -25.41 4.03
N ARG A 35 8.30 -25.80 5.27
CA ARG A 35 9.01 -24.94 6.24
C ARG A 35 10.41 -24.58 5.75
N ARG A 36 11.15 -25.53 5.17
CA ARG A 36 12.46 -25.24 4.61
C ARG A 36 12.40 -24.32 3.39
N ILE A 37 11.43 -24.51 2.48
CA ILE A 37 11.23 -23.62 1.33
C ILE A 37 10.93 -22.20 1.83
N ARG A 38 10.06 -22.05 2.83
CA ARG A 38 9.73 -20.75 3.44
C ARG A 38 10.98 -20.08 4.05
N GLN A 39 11.83 -20.84 4.70
CA GLN A 39 13.07 -20.33 5.24
C GLN A 39 14.04 -19.88 4.13
N ILE A 40 14.17 -20.64 3.04
CA ILE A 40 15.01 -20.27 1.87
C ILE A 40 14.51 -18.94 1.29
N SER A 41 13.20 -18.77 1.14
CA SER A 41 12.60 -17.54 0.68
C SER A 41 12.99 -16.34 1.55
N ALA A 42 12.91 -16.46 2.87
CA ALA A 42 13.34 -15.42 3.80
C ALA A 42 14.85 -15.13 3.72
N GLU A 43 15.68 -16.17 3.55
CA GLU A 43 17.13 -16.04 3.34
C GLU A 43 17.43 -15.25 2.04
N MET A 44 16.68 -15.50 0.96
CA MET A 44 16.80 -14.76 -0.30
C MET A 44 16.47 -13.27 -0.10
N VAL A 45 15.33 -12.95 0.52
CA VAL A 45 14.93 -11.55 0.81
C VAL A 45 15.98 -10.86 1.68
N SER A 46 16.47 -11.53 2.73
CA SER A 46 17.52 -11.00 3.61
C SER A 46 18.80 -10.62 2.83
N ARG A 47 19.19 -11.45 1.87
CA ARG A 47 20.35 -11.18 1.01
C ARG A 47 20.15 -10.02 0.06
N ILE A 48 18.98 -9.92 -0.57
CA ILE A 48 18.64 -8.87 -1.53
C ILE A 48 18.52 -7.51 -0.82
N SER A 49 17.79 -7.46 0.30
CA SER A 49 17.52 -6.23 1.05
C SER A 49 18.63 -5.82 2.01
N GLN A 50 19.63 -6.66 2.23
CA GLN A 50 20.65 -6.50 3.28
C GLN A 50 20.05 -6.33 4.70
N THR A 51 18.83 -6.83 4.90
CA THR A 51 18.13 -6.79 6.18
C THR A 51 18.44 -8.05 6.99
N PRO A 52 18.63 -7.98 8.32
CA PRO A 52 18.84 -9.15 9.14
C PRO A 52 17.76 -10.21 8.96
N LEU A 53 18.15 -11.50 8.89
CA LEU A 53 17.22 -12.61 8.60
C LEU A 53 16.05 -12.69 9.59
N GLU A 54 16.29 -12.45 10.87
CA GLU A 54 15.21 -12.49 11.88
C GLU A 54 14.18 -11.38 11.63
N THR A 55 14.63 -10.16 11.29
CA THR A 55 13.72 -9.06 10.89
C THR A 55 12.89 -9.43 9.65
N VAL A 56 13.52 -10.07 8.65
CA VAL A 56 12.81 -10.55 7.46
C VAL A 56 11.79 -11.64 7.83
N LYS A 57 12.14 -12.57 8.70
CA LYS A 57 11.19 -13.60 9.16
C LYS A 57 9.97 -12.97 9.84
N ASP A 58 10.17 -12.00 10.70
CA ASP A 58 9.10 -11.31 11.41
C ASP A 58 8.17 -10.54 10.46
N LEU A 59 8.71 -9.90 9.44
CA LEU A 59 7.95 -9.10 8.49
C LEU A 59 7.33 -9.92 7.35
N PHE A 60 8.01 -10.96 6.90
CA PHE A 60 7.71 -11.67 5.66
C PHE A 60 7.17 -13.09 5.89
N SER A 61 7.53 -13.72 7.00
CA SER A 61 7.21 -15.12 7.28
C SER A 61 6.46 -15.32 8.60
N SER A 62 5.92 -14.28 9.21
CA SER A 62 5.18 -14.37 10.49
C SER A 62 3.72 -14.75 10.29
N ASP A 63 3.18 -14.62 9.10
CA ASP A 63 1.77 -14.88 8.80
C ASP A 63 1.49 -16.38 8.60
N GLU A 64 0.28 -16.83 8.93
CA GLU A 64 -0.15 -18.23 8.78
C GLU A 64 -1.43 -18.29 7.92
N GLY A 65 -1.74 -19.49 7.43
CA GLY A 65 -2.91 -19.72 6.58
C GLY A 65 -2.65 -19.38 5.11
N TYR A 66 -3.72 -19.31 4.31
CA TYR A 66 -3.62 -18.98 2.89
C TYR A 66 -3.25 -17.52 2.71
N GLN A 67 -2.14 -17.27 2.04
CA GLN A 67 -1.66 -15.90 1.81
C GLN A 67 -2.53 -15.18 0.77
N THR A 68 -3.07 -14.03 1.14
CA THR A 68 -3.78 -13.11 0.26
C THR A 68 -3.04 -11.78 0.14
N PRO A 69 -3.30 -10.97 -0.90
CA PRO A 69 -2.81 -9.60 -0.92
C PRO A 69 -3.31 -8.83 0.30
N LYS A 70 -2.45 -7.98 0.86
CA LYS A 70 -2.86 -7.00 1.85
C LYS A 70 -3.65 -5.90 1.15
N LEU A 71 -4.63 -5.32 1.85
CA LEU A 71 -5.38 -4.16 1.35
C LEU A 71 -4.81 -2.89 1.95
N ASP A 72 -4.63 -1.86 1.14
CA ASP A 72 -4.45 -0.49 1.62
C ASP A 72 -5.42 0.47 0.92
N THR A 73 -5.65 1.62 1.52
CA THR A 73 -6.48 2.68 0.94
C THR A 73 -5.67 3.93 0.68
N ARG A 74 -6.02 4.65 -0.38
CA ARG A 74 -5.49 5.98 -0.70
C ARG A 74 -6.66 6.91 -0.98
N SER A 75 -6.76 7.97 -0.18
CA SER A 75 -7.85 8.93 -0.25
C SER A 75 -7.50 10.10 -1.16
N ALA A 76 -8.17 10.21 -2.30
CA ALA A 76 -8.12 11.38 -3.16
C ALA A 76 -9.19 12.38 -2.72
N VAL A 77 -8.82 13.31 -1.84
CA VAL A 77 -9.70 14.37 -1.39
C VAL A 77 -9.47 15.58 -2.27
N ILE A 78 -10.44 15.89 -3.13
CA ILE A 78 -10.37 17.03 -4.07
C ILE A 78 -11.26 18.16 -3.57
N ARG A 79 -10.68 19.35 -3.49
CA ARG A 79 -11.37 20.58 -3.11
C ARG A 79 -10.80 21.76 -3.92
N ASP A 80 -11.66 22.52 -4.57
CA ASP A 80 -11.28 23.69 -5.37
C ASP A 80 -10.16 23.37 -6.40
N ASP A 81 -10.32 22.26 -7.14
CA ASP A 81 -9.36 21.71 -8.11
C ASP A 81 -7.96 21.41 -7.52
N ARG A 82 -7.88 21.15 -6.22
CA ARG A 82 -6.66 20.81 -5.50
C ARG A 82 -6.82 19.49 -4.77
N ILE A 83 -5.74 18.72 -4.71
CA ILE A 83 -5.70 17.43 -4.02
C ILE A 83 -5.03 17.57 -2.65
N LEU A 84 -5.60 16.90 -1.65
CA LEU A 84 -5.01 16.81 -0.32
C LEU A 84 -3.81 15.87 -0.34
N LEU A 85 -2.67 16.36 0.15
CA LEU A 85 -1.51 15.55 0.47
C LEU A 85 -1.08 15.81 1.91
N VAL A 86 -0.52 14.79 2.53
CA VAL A 86 0.09 14.83 3.86
C VAL A 86 1.60 14.67 3.74
N LYS A 87 2.35 15.35 4.60
CA LYS A 87 3.81 15.23 4.67
C LYS A 87 4.19 14.33 5.83
N GLU A 88 4.83 13.23 5.52
CA GLU A 88 5.33 12.27 6.51
C GLU A 88 6.56 12.81 7.24
N ARG A 89 6.94 12.18 8.35
CA ARG A 89 8.10 12.60 9.16
C ARG A 89 9.44 12.51 8.43
N ASP A 90 9.53 11.64 7.42
CA ASP A 90 10.71 11.51 6.57
C ASP A 90 10.82 12.61 5.50
N GLY A 91 9.80 13.50 5.43
CA GLY A 91 9.75 14.64 4.54
C GLY A 91 9.07 14.39 3.20
N HIS A 92 8.59 13.17 2.92
CA HIS A 92 7.90 12.82 1.68
C HIS A 92 6.41 13.15 1.77
N TRP A 93 5.82 13.48 0.62
CA TRP A 93 4.39 13.76 0.48
C TRP A 93 3.65 12.56 -0.08
N ALA A 94 2.46 12.30 0.45
CA ALA A 94 1.61 11.19 0.02
C ALA A 94 0.12 11.55 0.07
N LEU A 95 -0.70 10.78 -0.66
CA LEU A 95 -2.14 10.74 -0.41
C LEU A 95 -2.38 10.13 0.97
N PRO A 96 -3.31 10.67 1.78
CA PRO A 96 -3.69 10.04 3.03
C PRO A 96 -4.15 8.60 2.82
N GLY A 97 -3.73 7.69 3.71
CA GLY A 97 -4.12 6.30 3.64
C GLY A 97 -3.10 5.32 4.17
N GLY A 98 -3.57 4.13 4.48
CA GLY A 98 -2.78 3.06 5.09
C GLY A 98 -3.44 1.70 4.94
N TRP A 99 -2.93 0.74 5.71
CA TRP A 99 -3.46 -0.62 5.75
C TRP A 99 -4.92 -0.64 6.21
N VAL A 100 -5.73 -1.47 5.57
CA VAL A 100 -7.12 -1.67 6.00
C VAL A 100 -7.12 -2.56 7.24
N ASP A 101 -7.59 -2.03 8.35
CA ASP A 101 -7.78 -2.78 9.58
C ASP A 101 -8.80 -3.91 9.38
N TYR A 102 -8.57 -5.07 10.04
CA TYR A 102 -9.37 -6.29 9.86
C TYR A 102 -10.88 -6.12 10.08
N ASN A 103 -11.28 -5.14 10.86
CA ASN A 103 -12.66 -4.86 11.27
C ASN A 103 -13.27 -3.64 10.55
N LEU A 104 -12.56 -3.06 9.58
CA LEU A 104 -13.02 -1.92 8.80
C LEU A 104 -13.28 -2.30 7.34
N THR A 105 -14.25 -1.67 6.75
CA THR A 105 -14.40 -1.63 5.30
C THR A 105 -13.37 -0.66 4.70
N VAL A 106 -13.07 -0.79 3.41
CA VAL A 106 -12.17 0.14 2.71
C VAL A 106 -12.64 1.60 2.80
N ALA A 107 -13.95 1.84 2.84
CA ALA A 107 -14.52 3.18 3.00
C ALA A 107 -14.29 3.74 4.41
N GLU A 108 -14.55 2.94 5.45
CA GLU A 108 -14.29 3.33 6.84
C GLU A 108 -12.81 3.56 7.10
N ASN A 109 -11.94 2.71 6.54
CA ASN A 109 -10.50 2.88 6.66
C ASN A 109 -10.02 4.20 6.01
N ALA A 110 -10.52 4.54 4.82
CA ALA A 110 -10.18 5.80 4.17
C ALA A 110 -10.58 7.03 5.02
N VAL A 111 -11.72 6.98 5.70
CA VAL A 111 -12.15 8.03 6.63
C VAL A 111 -11.23 8.10 7.84
N LYS A 112 -10.93 6.94 8.45
CA LYS A 112 -10.03 6.84 9.61
C LYS A 112 -8.65 7.39 9.29
N GLU A 113 -8.00 6.86 8.27
CA GLU A 113 -6.63 7.25 7.89
C GLU A 113 -6.55 8.74 7.52
N THR A 114 -7.52 9.25 6.75
CA THR A 114 -7.56 10.67 6.40
C THR A 114 -7.71 11.55 7.64
N LEU A 115 -8.53 11.13 8.62
CA LEU A 115 -8.68 11.87 9.88
C LEU A 115 -7.40 11.83 10.72
N GLU A 116 -6.78 10.66 10.86
CA GLU A 116 -5.56 10.47 11.67
C GLU A 116 -4.37 11.24 11.10
N GLU A 117 -4.18 11.20 9.77
CA GLU A 117 -3.04 11.82 9.11
C GLU A 117 -3.23 13.31 8.82
N SER A 118 -4.45 13.77 8.53
CA SER A 118 -4.71 15.16 8.13
C SER A 118 -5.56 15.98 9.11
N GLY A 119 -6.21 15.35 10.09
CA GLY A 119 -7.19 16.00 10.95
C GLY A 119 -8.51 16.35 10.24
N MET A 120 -8.70 15.86 9.02
CA MET A 120 -9.87 16.18 8.20
C MET A 120 -10.84 15.01 8.15
N THR A 121 -12.13 15.31 8.32
CA THR A 121 -13.22 14.37 8.12
C THR A 121 -13.63 14.38 6.65
N VAL A 122 -13.76 13.20 6.07
CA VAL A 122 -14.12 13.02 4.67
C VAL A 122 -15.27 12.04 4.50
N ARG A 123 -15.93 12.11 3.36
CA ARG A 123 -16.97 11.17 2.92
C ARG A 123 -16.51 10.47 1.65
N PRO A 124 -16.25 9.16 1.67
CA PRO A 124 -15.97 8.40 0.45
C PRO A 124 -17.15 8.44 -0.52
N LEU A 125 -16.87 8.70 -1.78
CA LEU A 125 -17.87 8.83 -2.85
C LEU A 125 -17.88 7.62 -3.78
N ARG A 126 -16.70 7.20 -4.24
CA ARG A 126 -16.54 6.09 -5.18
C ARG A 126 -15.10 5.58 -5.21
N VAL A 127 -14.91 4.38 -5.71
CA VAL A 127 -13.60 3.84 -6.05
C VAL A 127 -13.07 4.53 -7.32
N ILE A 128 -11.80 4.91 -7.29
CA ILE A 128 -11.06 5.46 -8.44
C ILE A 128 -10.33 4.33 -9.17
N ALA A 129 -9.64 3.48 -8.44
CA ALA A 129 -8.85 2.38 -9.00
C ALA A 129 -8.64 1.27 -7.98
N LEU A 130 -8.36 0.06 -8.49
CA LEU A 130 -7.80 -1.07 -7.75
C LEU A 130 -6.49 -1.45 -8.42
N GLN A 131 -5.36 -1.29 -7.73
CA GLN A 131 -4.05 -1.49 -8.33
C GLN A 131 -3.18 -2.45 -7.52
N GLU A 132 -2.53 -3.39 -8.20
CA GLU A 132 -1.46 -4.17 -7.60
C GLU A 132 -0.23 -3.26 -7.45
N HIS A 133 0.15 -3.02 -6.21
CA HIS A 133 1.17 -2.04 -5.83
C HIS A 133 2.48 -2.19 -6.62
N ASN A 134 3.01 -3.40 -6.73
CA ASN A 134 4.32 -3.63 -7.34
C ASN A 134 4.36 -3.44 -8.86
N ARG A 135 3.20 -3.30 -9.51
CA ARG A 135 3.11 -2.94 -10.93
C ARG A 135 3.22 -1.45 -11.18
N HIS A 136 2.93 -0.65 -10.16
CA HIS A 136 2.81 0.81 -10.29
C HIS A 136 3.81 1.60 -9.44
N ASN A 137 4.32 1.03 -8.35
CA ASN A 137 5.15 1.70 -7.37
C ASN A 137 6.56 1.13 -7.30
N THR A 138 7.53 1.96 -6.91
CA THR A 138 8.93 1.58 -6.73
C THR A 138 9.51 2.18 -5.46
N PRO A 139 10.38 1.46 -4.74
CA PRO A 139 10.77 0.07 -4.96
C PRO A 139 9.60 -0.90 -4.70
N PRO A 140 9.64 -2.13 -5.27
CA PRO A 140 8.59 -3.10 -5.03
C PRO A 140 8.55 -3.51 -3.55
N SER A 141 7.34 -3.68 -3.01
CA SER A 141 7.12 -4.22 -1.67
C SER A 141 7.41 -5.73 -1.61
N ILE A 142 7.83 -6.22 -0.44
CA ILE A 142 7.90 -7.66 -0.16
C ILE A 142 6.52 -8.32 -0.09
N HIS A 143 5.47 -7.53 0.13
CA HIS A 143 4.09 -7.99 0.14
C HIS A 143 3.41 -7.73 -1.21
N ASN A 144 2.46 -8.59 -1.57
CA ASN A 144 1.44 -8.24 -2.55
C ASN A 144 0.44 -7.32 -1.86
N ILE A 145 0.15 -6.19 -2.48
CA ILE A 145 -0.76 -5.18 -1.94
C ILE A 145 -1.75 -4.80 -3.02
N CYS A 146 -3.03 -4.87 -2.67
CA CYS A 146 -4.09 -4.29 -3.49
C CYS A 146 -4.40 -2.90 -2.94
N SER A 147 -3.97 -1.87 -3.65
CA SER A 147 -4.21 -0.47 -3.30
C SER A 147 -5.56 -0.01 -3.85
N VAL A 148 -6.43 0.42 -2.95
CA VAL A 148 -7.76 0.93 -3.27
C VAL A 148 -7.74 2.45 -3.23
N TYR A 149 -7.83 3.09 -4.39
CA TYR A 149 -7.94 4.55 -4.50
C TYR A 149 -9.39 4.97 -4.41
N LEU A 150 -9.70 5.89 -3.52
CA LEU A 150 -11.06 6.36 -3.26
C LEU A 150 -11.17 7.87 -3.49
N LEU A 151 -12.15 8.30 -4.27
CA LEU A 151 -12.55 9.70 -4.31
C LEU A 151 -13.32 10.02 -3.04
N CYS A 152 -12.87 11.04 -2.32
CA CYS A 152 -13.46 11.48 -1.08
C CYS A 152 -13.83 12.97 -1.14
N GLU A 153 -14.96 13.31 -0.56
CA GLU A 153 -15.39 14.67 -0.35
C GLU A 153 -14.92 15.18 1.01
N TYR A 154 -14.35 16.38 1.05
CA TYR A 154 -14.04 17.06 2.30
C TYR A 154 -15.33 17.48 3.01
N VAL A 155 -15.45 17.16 4.29
CA VAL A 155 -16.60 17.54 5.12
C VAL A 155 -16.22 18.64 6.10
N SER A 156 -15.17 18.45 6.89
CA SER A 156 -14.75 19.38 7.94
C SER A 156 -13.35 19.04 8.46
N GLY A 157 -12.85 19.86 9.38
CA GLY A 157 -11.59 19.64 10.07
C GLY A 157 -10.45 20.48 9.54
N ALA A 158 -9.33 20.45 10.23
CA ALA A 158 -8.11 21.14 9.87
C ALA A 158 -6.92 20.38 10.41
N PHE A 159 -5.78 20.55 9.77
CA PHE A 159 -4.55 19.88 10.17
C PHE A 159 -4.07 20.31 11.54
N ALA A 160 -3.63 19.32 12.30
CA ALA A 160 -2.77 19.49 13.48
C ALA A 160 -1.67 18.43 13.42
N PRO A 161 -0.40 18.79 13.66
CA PRO A 161 0.69 17.83 13.69
C PRO A 161 0.42 16.66 14.63
N ASN A 162 0.74 15.45 14.18
CA ASN A 162 0.46 14.22 14.93
C ASN A 162 1.70 13.28 14.93
N ALA A 163 1.51 12.02 15.34
CA ALA A 163 2.59 11.06 15.44
C ALA A 163 3.18 10.67 14.08
N GLU A 164 2.42 10.76 12.99
CA GLU A 164 2.77 10.24 11.66
C GLU A 164 3.10 11.34 10.67
N THR A 165 2.38 12.47 10.72
CA THR A 165 2.48 13.55 9.75
C THR A 165 2.88 14.87 10.40
N VAL A 166 3.66 15.65 9.67
CA VAL A 166 4.21 16.95 10.13
C VAL A 166 3.61 18.14 9.42
N ASP A 167 2.99 17.93 8.26
CA ASP A 167 2.38 18.98 7.45
C ASP A 167 1.27 18.39 6.56
N CYS A 168 0.40 19.24 6.03
CA CYS A 168 -0.71 18.85 5.16
C CYS A 168 -1.15 20.06 4.33
N GLY A 169 -1.57 19.80 3.09
CA GLY A 169 -2.04 20.88 2.22
C GLY A 169 -2.81 20.40 1.01
N PHE A 170 -3.54 21.34 0.40
CA PHE A 170 -4.21 21.12 -0.88
C PHE A 170 -3.38 21.72 -2.01
N PHE A 171 -3.00 20.89 -2.99
CA PHE A 171 -2.09 21.25 -4.08
C PHE A 171 -2.78 21.14 -5.42
N ALA A 172 -2.56 22.12 -6.30
CA ALA A 172 -3.01 22.06 -7.69
C ALA A 172 -2.24 20.97 -8.46
N ARG A 173 -2.81 20.51 -9.57
CA ARG A 173 -2.22 19.43 -10.38
C ARG A 173 -0.79 19.75 -10.85
N ASP A 174 -0.52 21.00 -11.16
CA ASP A 174 0.78 21.47 -11.65
C ASP A 174 1.72 21.95 -10.51
N ASP A 175 1.27 21.86 -9.25
CA ASP A 175 1.99 22.34 -8.08
C ASP A 175 2.15 21.25 -6.99
N ILE A 176 2.28 20.02 -7.43
CA ILE A 176 2.45 18.88 -6.52
C ILE A 176 3.84 18.96 -5.84
N PRO A 177 3.90 18.94 -4.50
CA PRO A 177 5.15 19.11 -3.78
C PRO A 177 6.08 17.92 -3.93
N ALA A 178 7.38 18.18 -3.79
CA ALA A 178 8.43 17.17 -3.80
C ALA A 178 9.19 17.15 -2.45
N PRO A 179 9.78 16.01 -2.07
CA PRO A 179 9.68 14.70 -2.73
C PRO A 179 8.36 13.98 -2.45
N LEU A 180 7.89 13.16 -3.41
CA LEU A 180 6.77 12.26 -3.21
C LEU A 180 7.23 10.92 -2.63
N ALA A 181 6.42 10.30 -1.79
CA ALA A 181 6.55 8.92 -1.37
C ALA A 181 6.12 7.97 -2.52
N VAL A 182 6.98 7.80 -3.53
CA VAL A 182 6.67 7.04 -4.75
C VAL A 182 6.42 5.54 -4.48
N ASN A 183 6.87 5.06 -3.34
CA ASN A 183 6.51 3.75 -2.81
C ASN A 183 5.05 3.68 -2.31
N LYS A 184 4.36 4.79 -2.13
CA LYS A 184 2.95 4.89 -1.71
C LYS A 184 2.06 5.39 -2.84
N ASN A 185 2.48 6.45 -3.51
CA ASN A 185 1.78 6.98 -4.68
C ASN A 185 2.74 7.71 -5.63
N THR A 186 2.60 7.45 -6.89
CA THR A 186 3.39 8.06 -7.97
C THR A 186 2.69 9.30 -8.54
N PRO A 187 3.40 10.18 -9.28
CA PRO A 187 2.78 11.28 -9.99
C PRO A 187 1.64 10.84 -10.93
N ALA A 188 1.78 9.69 -11.59
CA ALA A 188 0.76 9.14 -12.48
C ALA A 188 -0.53 8.75 -11.73
N GLN A 189 -0.40 8.23 -10.50
CA GLN A 189 -1.54 7.89 -9.64
C GLN A 189 -2.24 9.14 -9.10
N ILE A 190 -1.50 10.19 -8.75
CA ILE A 190 -2.07 11.49 -8.38
C ILE A 190 -2.82 12.11 -9.58
N ASP A 191 -2.22 12.06 -10.76
CA ASP A 191 -2.87 12.52 -12.00
C ASP A 191 -4.15 11.74 -12.29
N MET A 192 -4.14 10.42 -12.11
CA MET A 192 -5.32 9.57 -12.21
C MET A 192 -6.44 10.04 -11.27
N CYS A 193 -6.11 10.43 -10.03
CA CYS A 193 -7.08 10.95 -9.07
C CYS A 193 -7.76 12.24 -9.57
N PHE A 194 -7.00 13.18 -10.13
CA PHE A 194 -7.58 14.39 -10.73
C PHE A 194 -8.50 14.08 -11.91
N ARG A 195 -8.06 13.20 -12.82
CA ARG A 195 -8.89 12.79 -13.97
C ARG A 195 -10.19 12.11 -13.52
N ALA A 196 -10.08 11.23 -12.54
CA ALA A 196 -11.25 10.55 -11.99
C ALA A 196 -12.23 11.54 -11.33
N ALA A 197 -11.73 12.54 -10.62
CA ALA A 197 -12.58 13.54 -9.98
C ALA A 197 -13.33 14.42 -11.02
N ALA A 198 -12.70 14.71 -12.14
CA ALA A 198 -13.28 15.54 -13.22
C ALA A 198 -14.27 14.78 -14.12
N ASP A 199 -14.20 13.44 -14.16
CA ASP A 199 -15.02 12.61 -15.04
C ASP A 199 -16.16 11.93 -14.27
N PRO A 200 -17.43 12.36 -14.46
CA PRO A 200 -18.58 11.69 -13.83
C PRO A 200 -18.83 10.26 -14.34
N ASN A 201 -18.30 9.92 -15.52
CA ASN A 201 -18.42 8.60 -16.14
C ASN A 201 -17.14 7.75 -16.00
N TRP A 202 -16.29 8.08 -15.03
CA TRP A 202 -15.03 7.40 -14.79
C TRP A 202 -15.17 5.88 -14.78
N GLN A 203 -14.44 5.24 -15.68
CA GLN A 203 -14.31 3.77 -15.67
C GLN A 203 -13.16 3.40 -14.74
N VAL A 204 -13.47 2.64 -13.70
CA VAL A 204 -12.49 2.23 -12.68
C VAL A 204 -11.45 1.30 -13.31
N PRO A 205 -10.18 1.71 -13.46
CA PRO A 205 -9.12 0.80 -13.84
C PRO A 205 -8.82 -0.17 -12.71
N PHE A 206 -8.54 -1.41 -13.06
CA PHE A 206 -8.12 -2.44 -12.12
C PHE A 206 -7.16 -3.41 -12.80
N ASP A 207 -6.22 -3.99 -12.02
CA ASP A 207 -5.27 -5.02 -12.47
C ASP A 207 -5.81 -6.43 -12.30
#